data_efc1db84bd1a6be3b35d4c69393641b6
#
_entry.id   efc1db84bd1a6be3b35d4c69393641b6
#
_cell.length_a   1.000
_cell.length_b   1.000
_cell.length_c   1.000
_cell.angle_alpha   90.00
_cell.angle_beta   90.00
_cell.angle_gamma   90.00
#
_symmetry.space_group_name_H-M   'P 1'
#
loop_
_entity.id
_entity.type
_entity.pdbx_description
1 polymer ?
#
loop_
_entity_poly.entity_id
_entity_poly.type
_entity_poly.pdbx_seq_one_letter_code
_entity_poly.pdbx_strand_id
1 'polypeptide(L)'
;MKYNDLRDFIGQLENLGELKRISVEVDPHLEMTEICDRTLRAGGPALLFENPKGYDMPVLANLFGTPKRVALGMGQDNVTALREIGKLLAFLKEPDPPKGFKDAIEKLPLFRQVMRMSPKVLRSAPCQDVVIEKEQVDLYQIPVQHCWPGDAGPLVTWPLVITRGPHKERQNLGIYRQQVIGRNRLIMRWLSHRGGALDFQEFQKANPGQPYPVAVALGADPATILGAVTPVPDSLSEYAFAGLLRGSRTELVQCRLSDLQVPASAEIVLEGFIYPDDMAPEGPFGDHTGYYNEVDQFPVFTVERITHRKDPIYHSTYTGRPPDEPAILGVALNEVFIPILQKQFPEIVDFYLPPEGCSYRLAVVTMKKQYPGHAKRVMMGVWSFLRQFMYTKFVIVTDDDVNARDWKDVIWAMTTRMDPARDTTMVESTPIDYLDFASPVSGLGSKMGMDATNKWPGETDREWGTPITMTDEVKQRVDELWDSLGIETSPDRPD
;
A
#
# COMPACT_ATOMS: atom_id res chain seq x y z
N MET A 1 -5.15 -16.83 7.10
CA MET A 1 -3.99 -17.73 6.82
C MET A 1 -2.85 -17.42 7.80
N LYS A 2 -2.19 -18.46 8.36
CA LYS A 2 -1.03 -18.26 9.25
C LYS A 2 0.22 -18.78 8.55
N TYR A 3 1.32 -18.04 8.63
CA TYR A 3 2.62 -18.40 8.03
C TYR A 3 3.76 -17.84 8.93
N ASN A 4 4.97 -18.38 8.78
CA ASN A 4 6.11 -18.02 9.61
C ASN A 4 7.02 -16.96 8.93
N ASP A 5 7.26 -17.12 7.62
CA ASP A 5 8.12 -16.26 6.82
C ASP A 5 7.64 -16.22 5.35
N LEU A 6 8.40 -15.56 4.49
CA LEU A 6 8.10 -15.45 3.06
C LEU A 6 8.06 -16.83 2.37
N ARG A 7 8.97 -17.75 2.72
CA ARG A 7 9.05 -19.06 2.09
C ARG A 7 7.87 -19.96 2.46
N ASP A 8 7.44 -19.90 3.72
CA ASP A 8 6.22 -20.58 4.16
C ASP A 8 4.99 -20.00 3.45
N PHE A 9 4.92 -18.68 3.28
CA PHE A 9 3.84 -18.04 2.53
C PHE A 9 3.82 -18.47 1.06
N ILE A 10 4.99 -18.50 0.38
CA ILE A 10 5.14 -19.01 -0.99
C ILE A 10 4.61 -20.44 -1.10
N GLY A 11 5.01 -21.34 -0.18
CA GLY A 11 4.55 -22.74 -0.18
C GLY A 11 3.03 -22.85 0.02
N GLN A 12 2.44 -22.00 0.86
CA GLN A 12 0.99 -21.99 1.05
C GLN A 12 0.26 -21.45 -0.19
N LEU A 13 0.78 -20.40 -0.85
CA LEU A 13 0.21 -19.90 -2.11
C LEU A 13 0.28 -20.95 -3.22
N GLU A 14 1.37 -21.72 -3.29
CA GLU A 14 1.52 -22.81 -4.25
C GLU A 14 0.44 -23.89 -4.04
N ASN A 15 0.21 -24.28 -2.78
CA ASN A 15 -0.84 -25.23 -2.43
C ASN A 15 -2.26 -24.72 -2.74
N LEU A 16 -2.48 -23.42 -2.72
CA LEU A 16 -3.74 -22.77 -3.07
C LEU A 16 -3.91 -22.52 -4.59
N GLY A 17 -2.90 -22.84 -5.41
CA GLY A 17 -2.89 -22.52 -6.84
C GLY A 17 -2.70 -21.03 -7.14
N GLU A 18 -2.27 -20.25 -6.13
CA GLU A 18 -2.05 -18.79 -6.22
C GLU A 18 -0.60 -18.42 -6.58
N LEU A 19 0.26 -19.41 -6.85
CA LEU A 19 1.65 -19.22 -7.25
C LEU A 19 2.00 -20.11 -8.44
N LYS A 20 2.73 -19.54 -9.39
CA LYS A 20 3.28 -20.26 -10.55
C LYS A 20 4.80 -20.17 -10.55
N ARG A 21 5.48 -21.33 -10.61
CA ARG A 21 6.92 -21.42 -10.86
C ARG A 21 7.19 -21.34 -12.36
N ILE A 22 8.19 -20.56 -12.72
CA ILE A 22 8.61 -20.34 -14.10
C ILE A 22 10.05 -20.84 -14.22
N SER A 23 10.23 -21.98 -14.85
CA SER A 23 11.53 -22.64 -15.01
C SER A 23 12.28 -22.27 -16.29
N VAL A 24 11.58 -21.66 -17.27
CA VAL A 24 12.23 -21.13 -18.46
C VAL A 24 13.07 -19.92 -18.11
N GLU A 25 14.15 -19.71 -18.86
CA GLU A 25 14.98 -18.52 -18.71
C GLU A 25 14.19 -17.26 -19.06
N VAL A 26 14.22 -16.24 -18.18
CA VAL A 26 13.55 -14.94 -18.38
C VAL A 26 14.52 -13.82 -17.99
N ASP A 27 14.61 -12.80 -18.84
CA ASP A 27 15.51 -11.67 -18.61
C ASP A 27 14.90 -10.69 -17.58
N PRO A 28 15.60 -10.35 -16.47
CA PRO A 28 15.19 -9.28 -15.56
C PRO A 28 15.11 -7.91 -16.23
N HIS A 29 15.76 -7.74 -17.38
CA HIS A 29 15.65 -6.55 -18.19
C HIS A 29 14.41 -6.65 -19.09
N LEU A 30 13.34 -5.94 -18.72
CA LEU A 30 12.06 -5.76 -19.41
C LEU A 30 11.15 -7.00 -19.45
N GLU A 31 11.64 -8.22 -19.74
CA GLU A 31 10.79 -9.39 -19.97
C GLU A 31 9.98 -9.76 -18.72
N MET A 32 10.63 -9.78 -17.54
CA MET A 32 9.92 -10.08 -16.28
C MET A 32 8.78 -9.09 -16.04
N THR A 33 9.00 -7.81 -16.31
CA THR A 33 7.98 -6.76 -16.12
C THR A 33 6.78 -7.00 -17.04
N GLU A 34 7.01 -7.28 -18.31
CA GLU A 34 5.93 -7.56 -19.27
C GLU A 34 5.12 -8.82 -18.88
N ILE A 35 5.80 -9.88 -18.41
CA ILE A 35 5.13 -11.09 -17.91
C ILE A 35 4.29 -10.77 -16.67
N CYS A 36 4.83 -9.99 -15.73
CA CYS A 36 4.14 -9.57 -14.51
C CYS A 36 2.92 -8.70 -14.84
N ASP A 37 3.03 -7.73 -15.74
CA ASP A 37 1.94 -6.83 -16.14
C ASP A 37 0.78 -7.61 -16.77
N ARG A 38 1.06 -8.50 -17.73
CA ARG A 38 0.03 -9.36 -18.33
C ARG A 38 -0.63 -10.28 -17.32
N THR A 39 0.16 -10.86 -16.42
CA THR A 39 -0.35 -11.76 -15.37
C THR A 39 -1.24 -11.02 -14.41
N LEU A 40 -0.83 -9.84 -13.94
CA LEU A 40 -1.59 -9.02 -13.01
C LEU A 40 -2.92 -8.57 -13.63
N ARG A 41 -2.91 -8.08 -14.89
CA ARG A 41 -4.11 -7.64 -15.62
C ARG A 41 -5.10 -8.77 -15.87
N ALA A 42 -4.63 -10.01 -15.96
CA ALA A 42 -5.45 -11.21 -16.06
C ALA A 42 -5.93 -11.74 -14.69
N GLY A 43 -5.62 -11.06 -13.56
CA GLY A 43 -5.92 -11.57 -12.22
C GLY A 43 -5.15 -12.85 -11.87
N GLY A 44 -4.00 -13.08 -12.52
CA GLY A 44 -3.22 -14.30 -12.42
C GLY A 44 -2.42 -14.44 -11.12
N PRO A 45 -1.66 -15.57 -10.97
CA PRO A 45 -0.97 -15.94 -9.75
C PRO A 45 0.27 -15.07 -9.46
N ALA A 46 0.82 -15.19 -8.25
CA ALA A 46 2.20 -14.79 -7.95
C ALA A 46 3.18 -15.62 -8.81
N LEU A 47 4.32 -15.04 -9.16
CA LEU A 47 5.29 -15.64 -10.07
C LEU A 47 6.63 -15.83 -9.35
N LEU A 48 7.16 -17.05 -9.41
CA LEU A 48 8.53 -17.36 -8.97
C LEU A 48 9.36 -17.74 -10.20
N PHE A 49 10.19 -16.82 -10.66
CA PHE A 49 11.14 -17.05 -11.75
C PHE A 49 12.36 -17.76 -11.20
N GLU A 50 12.50 -19.05 -11.52
CA GLU A 50 13.57 -19.92 -10.99
C GLU A 50 14.87 -19.77 -11.78
N ASN A 51 14.81 -19.29 -13.00
CA ASN A 51 15.95 -19.17 -13.90
C ASN A 51 16.04 -17.76 -14.53
N PRO A 52 16.34 -16.71 -13.71
CA PRO A 52 16.55 -15.37 -14.25
C PRO A 52 17.87 -15.34 -15.04
N LYS A 53 17.83 -14.83 -16.26
CA LYS A 53 18.96 -14.79 -17.18
C LYS A 53 20.18 -14.09 -16.58
N GLY A 54 21.26 -14.84 -16.46
CA GLY A 54 22.54 -14.34 -15.92
C GLY A 54 22.66 -14.36 -14.40
N TYR A 55 21.71 -14.97 -13.68
CA TYR A 55 21.69 -15.03 -12.22
C TYR A 55 21.27 -16.42 -11.73
N ASP A 56 21.83 -16.82 -10.58
CA ASP A 56 21.44 -18.05 -9.87
C ASP A 56 20.33 -17.82 -8.83
N MET A 57 20.03 -16.54 -8.50
CA MET A 57 19.06 -16.16 -7.48
C MET A 57 17.66 -16.02 -8.08
N PRO A 58 16.67 -16.80 -7.64
CA PRO A 58 15.30 -16.70 -8.15
C PRO A 58 14.64 -15.37 -7.77
N VAL A 59 13.68 -14.94 -8.62
CA VAL A 59 12.91 -13.70 -8.43
C VAL A 59 11.46 -14.03 -8.16
N LEU A 60 10.94 -13.54 -7.03
CA LEU A 60 9.52 -13.55 -6.70
C LEU A 60 8.90 -12.22 -7.11
N ALA A 61 7.83 -12.26 -7.90
CA ALA A 61 7.11 -11.08 -8.35
C ALA A 61 5.60 -11.30 -8.36
N ASN A 62 4.83 -10.23 -8.53
CA ASN A 62 3.35 -10.25 -8.53
C ASN A 62 2.76 -10.89 -7.26
N LEU A 63 3.48 -10.80 -6.14
CA LEU A 63 3.08 -11.43 -4.87
C LEU A 63 1.74 -10.89 -4.37
N PHE A 64 1.56 -9.58 -4.44
CA PHE A 64 0.36 -8.86 -4.01
C PHE A 64 -0.54 -8.45 -5.19
N GLY A 65 -0.43 -9.12 -6.33
CA GLY A 65 -1.15 -8.79 -7.57
C GLY A 65 -2.65 -9.12 -7.57
N THR A 66 -3.22 -9.60 -6.45
CA THR A 66 -4.67 -9.70 -6.23
C THR A 66 -5.05 -9.26 -4.83
N PRO A 67 -6.23 -8.64 -4.61
CA PRO A 67 -6.71 -8.29 -3.27
C PRO A 67 -6.78 -9.50 -2.31
N LYS A 68 -7.06 -10.69 -2.84
CA LYS A 68 -7.05 -11.95 -2.08
C LYS A 68 -5.67 -12.22 -1.47
N ARG A 69 -4.58 -12.13 -2.26
CA ARG A 69 -3.21 -12.38 -1.77
C ARG A 69 -2.76 -11.31 -0.78
N VAL A 70 -3.21 -10.06 -0.95
CA VAL A 70 -2.99 -9.00 0.05
C VAL A 70 -3.66 -9.36 1.38
N ALA A 71 -4.94 -9.78 1.36
CA ALA A 71 -5.65 -10.19 2.55
C ALA A 71 -4.97 -11.38 3.25
N LEU A 72 -4.57 -12.41 2.49
CA LEU A 72 -3.81 -13.56 3.00
C LEU A 72 -2.49 -13.12 3.64
N GLY A 73 -1.76 -12.20 3.01
CA GLY A 73 -0.53 -11.60 3.53
C GLY A 73 -0.74 -10.82 4.83
N MET A 74 -1.90 -10.20 5.01
CA MET A 74 -2.31 -9.53 6.25
C MET A 74 -2.95 -10.49 7.28
N GLY A 75 -2.83 -11.81 7.08
CA GLY A 75 -3.35 -12.83 8.00
C GLY A 75 -4.87 -13.01 7.97
N GLN A 76 -5.56 -12.47 6.96
CA GLN A 76 -7.01 -12.57 6.79
C GLN A 76 -7.37 -13.60 5.70
N ASP A 77 -8.54 -14.22 5.82
CA ASP A 77 -8.96 -15.25 4.87
C ASP A 77 -9.62 -14.66 3.61
N ASN A 78 -10.08 -13.42 3.68
CA ASN A 78 -10.71 -12.72 2.58
C ASN A 78 -10.53 -11.19 2.72
N VAL A 79 -10.82 -10.46 1.64
CA VAL A 79 -10.63 -9.00 1.56
C VAL A 79 -11.53 -8.25 2.55
N THR A 80 -12.79 -8.66 2.70
CA THR A 80 -13.74 -7.99 3.60
C THR A 80 -13.30 -8.09 5.08
N ALA A 81 -12.60 -9.16 5.46
CA ALA A 81 -12.06 -9.33 6.80
C ALA A 81 -10.98 -8.29 7.16
N LEU A 82 -10.40 -7.59 6.18
CA LEU A 82 -9.50 -6.45 6.40
C LEU A 82 -10.18 -5.30 7.15
N ARG A 83 -11.52 -5.22 7.13
CA ARG A 83 -12.28 -4.24 7.95
C ARG A 83 -12.02 -4.40 9.44
N GLU A 84 -11.77 -5.61 9.92
CA GLU A 84 -11.45 -5.83 11.34
C GLU A 84 -10.10 -5.21 11.71
N ILE A 85 -9.13 -5.23 10.80
CA ILE A 85 -7.87 -4.51 10.95
C ILE A 85 -8.12 -2.99 10.99
N GLY A 86 -8.97 -2.50 10.11
CA GLY A 86 -9.38 -1.09 10.08
C GLY A 86 -10.06 -0.65 11.39
N LYS A 87 -10.95 -1.47 11.95
CA LYS A 87 -11.58 -1.21 13.26
C LYS A 87 -10.55 -1.17 14.40
N LEU A 88 -9.59 -2.09 14.38
CA LEU A 88 -8.49 -2.10 15.34
C LEU A 88 -7.66 -0.81 15.24
N LEU A 89 -7.26 -0.41 14.05
CA LEU A 89 -6.48 0.82 13.83
C LEU A 89 -7.27 2.08 14.21
N ALA A 90 -8.56 2.14 13.87
CA ALA A 90 -9.44 3.24 14.27
C ALA A 90 -9.52 3.38 15.80
N PHE A 91 -9.64 2.26 16.50
CA PHE A 91 -9.64 2.21 17.96
C PHE A 91 -8.28 2.63 18.55
N LEU A 92 -7.16 2.15 18.00
CA LEU A 92 -5.83 2.49 18.50
C LEU A 92 -5.46 3.95 18.26
N LYS A 93 -5.94 4.53 17.15
CA LYS A 93 -5.73 5.94 16.81
C LYS A 93 -6.50 6.87 17.74
N GLU A 94 -7.72 6.50 18.07
CA GLU A 94 -8.62 7.30 18.90
C GLU A 94 -9.46 6.36 19.80
N PRO A 95 -8.87 5.95 20.96
CA PRO A 95 -9.53 5.04 21.88
C PRO A 95 -10.80 5.67 22.46
N ASP A 96 -11.95 5.00 22.32
CA ASP A 96 -13.15 5.41 23.04
C ASP A 96 -12.95 5.21 24.52
N PRO A 97 -13.27 6.21 25.36
CA PRO A 97 -13.29 6.03 26.80
C PRO A 97 -14.26 4.88 27.14
N PRO A 98 -13.87 3.98 28.06
CA PRO A 98 -14.72 2.85 28.42
C PRO A 98 -16.06 3.35 28.97
N LYS A 99 -17.17 2.86 28.39
CA LYS A 99 -18.55 3.20 28.79
C LYS A 99 -18.97 2.56 30.13
N GLY A 100 -18.00 2.00 30.88
CA GLY A 100 -18.21 1.37 32.17
C GLY A 100 -17.21 0.22 32.41
N PHE A 101 -17.30 -0.38 33.59
CA PHE A 101 -16.38 -1.43 34.02
C PHE A 101 -16.41 -2.69 33.12
N LYS A 102 -17.57 -3.05 32.58
CA LYS A 102 -17.71 -4.18 31.63
C LYS A 102 -16.98 -3.91 30.31
N ASP A 103 -17.18 -2.74 29.71
CA ASP A 103 -16.53 -2.34 28.47
C ASP A 103 -14.99 -2.24 28.63
N ALA A 104 -14.52 -1.77 29.78
CA ALA A 104 -13.09 -1.78 30.11
C ALA A 104 -12.50 -3.20 30.18
N ILE A 105 -13.25 -4.15 30.74
CA ILE A 105 -12.82 -5.56 30.80
C ILE A 105 -12.83 -6.18 29.39
N GLU A 106 -13.82 -5.89 28.57
CA GLU A 106 -13.94 -6.41 27.18
C GLU A 106 -12.81 -5.90 26.28
N LYS A 107 -12.35 -4.66 26.47
CA LYS A 107 -11.24 -4.05 25.72
C LYS A 107 -9.85 -4.45 26.22
N LEU A 108 -9.75 -4.92 27.46
CA LEU A 108 -8.46 -5.27 28.09
C LEU A 108 -7.68 -6.38 27.35
N PRO A 109 -8.30 -7.43 26.79
CA PRO A 109 -7.60 -8.44 25.99
C PRO A 109 -6.92 -7.85 24.75
N LEU A 110 -7.59 -6.91 24.05
CA LEU A 110 -7.05 -6.24 22.88
C LEU A 110 -5.80 -5.42 23.21
N PHE A 111 -5.84 -4.60 24.28
CA PHE A 111 -4.66 -3.87 24.75
C PHE A 111 -3.53 -4.80 25.16
N ARG A 112 -3.83 -5.89 25.85
CA ARG A 112 -2.83 -6.92 26.21
C ARG A 112 -2.22 -7.59 24.99
N GLN A 113 -3.02 -7.85 23.95
CA GLN A 113 -2.54 -8.43 22.70
C GLN A 113 -1.58 -7.45 22.00
N VAL A 114 -1.93 -6.17 21.88
CA VAL A 114 -1.06 -5.14 21.31
C VAL A 114 0.26 -5.02 22.08
N MET A 115 0.21 -4.94 23.40
CA MET A 115 1.42 -4.86 24.23
C MET A 115 2.30 -6.12 24.16
N ARG A 116 1.70 -7.30 23.98
CA ARG A 116 2.43 -8.57 23.84
C ARG A 116 3.08 -8.74 22.48
N MET A 117 2.74 -7.93 21.47
CA MET A 117 3.29 -8.01 20.12
C MET A 117 4.58 -7.19 19.92
N SER A 118 5.16 -6.64 21.01
CA SER A 118 6.51 -6.07 20.93
C SER A 118 7.48 -7.06 20.29
N PRO A 119 8.31 -6.63 19.33
CA PRO A 119 9.21 -7.53 18.62
C PRO A 119 10.17 -8.25 19.57
N LYS A 120 10.67 -9.40 19.13
CA LYS A 120 11.64 -10.22 19.84
C LYS A 120 12.97 -10.17 19.13
N VAL A 121 14.02 -9.73 19.79
CA VAL A 121 15.37 -9.70 19.23
C VAL A 121 16.08 -11.04 19.47
N LEU A 122 16.55 -11.64 18.38
CA LEU A 122 17.31 -12.89 18.36
C LEU A 122 18.82 -12.60 18.39
N ARG A 123 19.59 -13.57 18.84
CA ARG A 123 21.08 -13.51 18.83
C ARG A 123 21.68 -13.85 17.46
N SER A 124 20.97 -14.66 16.67
CA SER A 124 21.34 -15.07 15.32
C SER A 124 20.09 -15.35 14.50
N ALA A 125 20.15 -15.20 13.20
CA ALA A 125 19.01 -15.36 12.31
C ALA A 125 19.43 -15.85 10.91
N PRO A 126 18.54 -16.55 10.20
CA PRO A 126 18.83 -17.06 8.84
C PRO A 126 19.27 -15.98 7.85
N CYS A 127 18.78 -14.76 7.96
CA CYS A 127 19.19 -13.64 7.10
C CYS A 127 20.68 -13.24 7.28
N GLN A 128 21.39 -13.85 8.21
CA GLN A 128 22.82 -13.64 8.46
C GLN A 128 23.66 -14.92 8.26
N ASP A 129 23.13 -15.93 7.58
CA ASP A 129 23.84 -17.20 7.33
C ASP A 129 25.06 -17.01 6.43
N VAL A 130 24.95 -16.14 5.44
CA VAL A 130 26.03 -15.75 4.53
C VAL A 130 26.33 -14.27 4.74
N VAL A 131 27.61 -13.93 4.76
CA VAL A 131 28.09 -12.55 4.97
C VAL A 131 29.05 -12.18 3.85
N ILE A 132 28.75 -11.08 3.16
CA ILE A 132 29.56 -10.50 2.09
C ILE A 132 30.10 -9.17 2.60
N GLU A 133 31.42 -9.07 2.74
CA GLU A 133 32.09 -7.89 3.27
C GLU A 133 32.32 -6.80 2.20
N LYS A 134 32.61 -5.61 2.65
CA LYS A 134 32.73 -4.35 1.88
C LYS A 134 33.37 -4.49 0.49
N GLU A 135 34.52 -5.12 0.41
CA GLU A 135 35.30 -5.24 -0.83
C GLU A 135 34.66 -6.22 -1.82
N GLN A 136 33.82 -7.13 -1.33
CA GLN A 136 33.14 -8.17 -2.09
C GLN A 136 31.69 -7.78 -2.44
N VAL A 137 31.19 -6.67 -1.88
CA VAL A 137 29.83 -6.22 -2.15
C VAL A 137 29.66 -5.91 -3.64
N ASP A 138 28.67 -6.58 -4.25
CA ASP A 138 28.32 -6.37 -5.64
C ASP A 138 26.80 -6.53 -5.84
N LEU A 139 26.09 -5.41 -5.88
CA LEU A 139 24.65 -5.35 -6.07
C LEU A 139 24.20 -5.90 -7.43
N TYR A 140 25.10 -5.95 -8.41
CA TYR A 140 24.82 -6.54 -9.71
C TYR A 140 24.77 -8.08 -9.69
N GLN A 141 25.05 -8.71 -8.54
CA GLN A 141 24.78 -10.14 -8.33
C GLN A 141 23.33 -10.41 -7.90
N ILE A 142 22.54 -9.39 -7.57
CA ILE A 142 21.13 -9.50 -7.28
C ILE A 142 20.36 -9.22 -8.59
N PRO A 143 19.37 -10.05 -8.97
CA PRO A 143 18.60 -9.88 -10.21
C PRO A 143 17.60 -8.73 -10.12
N VAL A 144 18.11 -7.52 -9.87
CA VAL A 144 17.29 -6.32 -9.77
C VAL A 144 16.73 -5.97 -11.15
N GLN A 145 15.40 -5.83 -11.24
CA GLN A 145 14.74 -5.58 -12.51
C GLN A 145 15.03 -4.19 -13.07
N HIS A 146 15.21 -4.13 -14.39
CA HIS A 146 15.06 -2.93 -15.21
C HIS A 146 13.67 -2.99 -15.83
N CYS A 147 12.72 -2.20 -15.29
CA CYS A 147 11.29 -2.45 -15.57
C CYS A 147 10.82 -1.91 -16.92
N TRP A 148 11.22 -0.70 -17.30
CA TRP A 148 10.72 -0.03 -18.50
C TRP A 148 11.87 0.46 -19.40
N PRO A 149 11.65 0.56 -20.73
CA PRO A 149 12.70 0.96 -21.67
C PRO A 149 13.33 2.32 -21.39
N GLY A 150 12.60 3.24 -20.77
CA GLY A 150 13.08 4.58 -20.43
C GLY A 150 13.59 4.72 -19.00
N ASP A 151 13.63 3.64 -18.22
CA ASP A 151 14.17 3.66 -16.86
C ASP A 151 15.69 3.96 -16.88
N ALA A 152 16.15 4.70 -15.88
CA ALA A 152 17.56 5.07 -15.76
C ALA A 152 18.49 3.89 -15.42
N GLY A 153 17.93 2.77 -14.95
CA GLY A 153 18.71 1.57 -14.59
C GLY A 153 17.91 0.59 -13.75
N PRO A 154 18.55 -0.42 -13.13
CA PRO A 154 17.88 -1.37 -12.26
C PRO A 154 17.31 -0.69 -11.02
N LEU A 155 16.09 -1.07 -10.63
CA LEU A 155 15.35 -0.46 -9.52
C LEU A 155 14.94 -1.50 -8.49
N VAL A 156 15.41 -1.34 -7.25
CA VAL A 156 14.92 -2.11 -6.10
C VAL A 156 13.55 -1.55 -5.70
N THR A 157 12.51 -2.35 -5.81
CA THR A 157 11.10 -1.91 -5.76
C THR A 157 10.40 -2.24 -4.44
N TRP A 158 10.80 -3.32 -3.75
CA TRP A 158 10.30 -3.72 -2.43
C TRP A 158 11.37 -3.62 -1.31
N PRO A 159 12.14 -2.53 -1.21
CA PRO A 159 13.10 -2.40 -0.12
C PRO A 159 12.38 -1.98 1.15
N LEU A 160 12.42 -2.81 2.18
CA LEU A 160 12.03 -2.43 3.52
C LEU A 160 13.20 -1.67 4.17
N VAL A 161 13.13 -0.35 4.18
CA VAL A 161 14.18 0.53 4.69
C VAL A 161 13.97 0.77 6.17
N ILE A 162 15.00 0.52 6.96
CA ILE A 162 15.02 0.66 8.40
C ILE A 162 15.93 1.84 8.77
N THR A 163 15.37 2.81 9.48
CA THR A 163 16.06 4.00 9.97
C THR A 163 15.69 4.27 11.43
N ARG A 164 16.47 5.12 12.09
CA ARG A 164 16.13 5.62 13.42
C ARG A 164 16.67 7.05 13.59
N GLY A 165 15.80 7.96 13.99
CA GLY A 165 16.21 9.31 14.38
C GLY A 165 17.06 9.31 15.67
N PRO A 166 17.94 10.32 15.89
CA PRO A 166 18.91 10.35 16.98
C PRO A 166 18.27 10.42 18.37
N HIS A 167 17.01 10.86 18.45
CA HIS A 167 16.26 11.02 19.70
C HIS A 167 15.11 10.03 19.83
N LYS A 168 15.07 8.98 18.99
CA LYS A 168 14.00 8.00 18.93
C LYS A 168 14.50 6.63 19.37
N GLU A 169 13.76 5.97 20.26
CA GLU A 169 13.99 4.56 20.58
C GLU A 169 13.47 3.64 19.49
N ARG A 170 12.35 4.05 18.88
CA ARG A 170 11.66 3.30 17.83
C ARG A 170 12.32 3.51 16.48
N GLN A 171 12.51 2.41 15.74
CA GLN A 171 12.90 2.43 14.34
C GLN A 171 11.71 2.75 13.44
N ASN A 172 11.94 3.44 12.35
CA ASN A 172 11.01 3.64 11.26
C ASN A 172 11.19 2.54 10.22
N LEU A 173 10.09 2.00 9.72
CA LEU A 173 10.06 1.11 8.58
C LEU A 173 9.31 1.79 7.44
N GLY A 174 9.88 1.74 6.24
CA GLY A 174 9.22 2.28 5.06
C GLY A 174 9.70 1.62 3.77
N ILE A 175 8.84 1.62 2.78
CA ILE A 175 9.20 1.19 1.43
C ILE A 175 9.58 2.43 0.62
N TYR A 176 10.86 2.52 0.26
CA TYR A 176 11.42 3.63 -0.54
C TYR A 176 12.28 3.05 -1.64
N ARG A 177 11.83 3.12 -2.89
CA ARG A 177 12.54 2.56 -4.04
C ARG A 177 13.98 3.04 -4.12
N GLN A 178 14.86 2.22 -4.68
CA GLN A 178 16.29 2.51 -4.73
C GLN A 178 16.85 2.18 -6.09
N GLN A 179 17.44 3.19 -6.75
CA GLN A 179 18.16 3.02 -8.02
C GLN A 179 19.56 2.49 -7.78
N VAL A 180 19.92 1.38 -8.43
CA VAL A 180 21.30 0.86 -8.43
C VAL A 180 22.16 1.73 -9.35
N ILE A 181 23.23 2.31 -8.82
CA ILE A 181 24.17 3.18 -9.57
C ILE A 181 25.63 2.71 -9.52
N GLY A 182 25.89 1.58 -8.87
CA GLY A 182 27.22 1.02 -8.75
C GLY A 182 27.21 -0.30 -7.98
N ARG A 183 28.38 -0.93 -7.88
CA ARG A 183 28.52 -2.23 -7.19
C ARG A 183 28.03 -2.21 -5.74
N ASN A 184 28.13 -1.08 -5.08
CA ASN A 184 27.74 -0.93 -3.68
C ASN A 184 27.00 0.39 -3.41
N ARG A 185 26.40 1.01 -4.44
CA ARG A 185 25.76 2.32 -4.31
C ARG A 185 24.34 2.28 -4.83
N LEU A 186 23.42 2.80 -4.01
CA LEU A 186 21.99 2.91 -4.29
C LEU A 186 21.55 4.37 -4.05
N ILE A 187 20.69 4.91 -4.90
CA ILE A 187 20.05 6.21 -4.62
C ILE A 187 18.79 5.94 -3.80
N MET A 188 18.68 6.56 -2.64
CA MET A 188 17.55 6.44 -1.72
C MET A 188 16.51 7.51 -2.01
N ARG A 189 15.41 7.15 -2.65
CA ARG A 189 14.34 8.11 -2.96
C ARG A 189 13.54 8.50 -1.72
N TRP A 190 14.02 9.47 -1.00
CA TRP A 190 13.37 10.02 0.18
C TRP A 190 12.69 11.35 -0.10
N LEU A 191 11.37 11.34 -0.21
CA LEU A 191 10.59 12.58 -0.18
C LEU A 191 10.68 13.21 1.21
N SER A 192 10.89 14.51 1.27
CA SER A 192 11.25 15.28 2.48
C SER A 192 10.32 15.12 3.67
N HIS A 193 9.06 14.72 3.44
CA HIS A 193 8.03 14.53 4.46
C HIS A 193 7.87 13.07 4.93
N ARG A 194 8.65 12.13 4.39
CA ARG A 194 8.59 10.70 4.77
C ARG A 194 9.46 10.40 5.99
N GLY A 195 9.07 9.36 6.76
CA GLY A 195 9.71 9.02 8.03
C GLY A 195 11.23 8.87 7.94
N GLY A 196 11.74 8.13 6.95
CA GLY A 196 13.18 7.96 6.76
C GLY A 196 13.92 9.27 6.44
N ALA A 197 13.32 10.15 5.63
CA ALA A 197 13.88 11.47 5.34
C ALA A 197 13.92 12.36 6.59
N LEU A 198 12.87 12.32 7.41
CA LEU A 198 12.81 13.07 8.66
C LEU A 198 13.85 12.58 9.67
N ASP A 199 14.01 11.27 9.83
CA ASP A 199 15.04 10.68 10.68
C ASP A 199 16.46 11.10 10.24
N PHE A 200 16.71 11.09 8.93
CA PHE A 200 17.97 11.53 8.35
C PHE A 200 18.25 13.03 8.60
N GLN A 201 17.26 13.90 8.37
CA GLN A 201 17.38 15.33 8.63
C GLN A 201 17.65 15.64 10.11
N GLU A 202 16.95 14.94 11.03
CA GLU A 202 17.20 15.06 12.47
C GLU A 202 18.61 14.61 12.84
N PHE A 203 19.07 13.49 12.24
CA PHE A 203 20.41 12.97 12.48
C PHE A 203 21.50 13.92 12.01
N GLN A 204 21.38 14.47 10.79
CA GLN A 204 22.35 15.44 10.24
C GLN A 204 22.49 16.70 11.12
N LYS A 205 21.38 17.17 11.71
CA LYS A 205 21.40 18.31 12.65
C LYS A 205 22.06 17.97 13.97
N ALA A 206 21.81 16.77 14.51
CA ALA A 206 22.36 16.34 15.79
C ALA A 206 23.83 15.88 15.69
N ASN A 207 24.23 15.32 14.53
CA ASN A 207 25.55 14.74 14.29
C ASN A 207 26.17 15.25 12.99
N PRO A 208 26.51 16.54 12.88
CA PRO A 208 27.04 17.10 11.66
C PRO A 208 28.31 16.36 11.18
N GLY A 209 28.33 16.03 9.88
CA GLY A 209 29.47 15.36 9.26
C GLY A 209 29.62 13.86 9.54
N GLN A 210 28.71 13.27 10.30
CA GLN A 210 28.74 11.82 10.58
C GLN A 210 27.94 11.03 9.54
N PRO A 211 28.41 9.83 9.15
CA PRO A 211 27.64 8.92 8.29
C PRO A 211 26.37 8.44 8.99
N TYR A 212 25.25 8.45 8.29
CA TYR A 212 23.96 7.99 8.81
C TYR A 212 23.74 6.51 8.54
N PRO A 213 23.58 5.66 9.59
CA PRO A 213 23.38 4.24 9.40
C PRO A 213 21.99 3.93 8.83
N VAL A 214 21.95 3.08 7.83
CA VAL A 214 20.73 2.57 7.19
C VAL A 214 20.85 1.07 7.01
N ALA A 215 19.74 0.36 7.18
CA ALA A 215 19.61 -1.03 6.78
C ALA A 215 18.43 -1.19 5.83
N VAL A 216 18.55 -2.13 4.89
CA VAL A 216 17.51 -2.46 3.92
C VAL A 216 17.29 -3.95 3.94
N ALA A 217 16.07 -4.39 4.24
CA ALA A 217 15.69 -5.80 4.17
C ALA A 217 14.87 -6.06 2.88
N LEU A 218 15.28 -7.07 2.13
CA LEU A 218 14.60 -7.55 0.94
C LEU A 218 14.02 -8.93 1.22
N GLY A 219 12.78 -9.16 0.80
CA GLY A 219 12.11 -10.45 1.03
C GLY A 219 11.78 -10.71 2.50
N ALA A 220 11.34 -9.70 3.24
CA ALA A 220 10.72 -9.89 4.54
C ALA A 220 9.37 -10.61 4.40
N ASP A 221 8.82 -11.09 5.51
CA ASP A 221 7.49 -11.71 5.48
C ASP A 221 6.39 -10.72 5.07
N PRO A 222 5.29 -11.19 4.45
CA PRO A 222 4.24 -10.33 3.91
C PRO A 222 3.62 -9.37 4.94
N ALA A 223 3.39 -9.81 6.19
CA ALA A 223 2.81 -8.96 7.22
C ALA A 223 3.74 -7.78 7.58
N THR A 224 5.06 -8.00 7.55
CA THR A 224 6.04 -6.94 7.79
C THR A 224 6.09 -5.95 6.62
N ILE A 225 6.04 -6.42 5.37
CA ILE A 225 6.02 -5.57 4.17
C ILE A 225 4.71 -4.75 4.14
N LEU A 226 3.56 -5.42 4.29
CA LEU A 226 2.25 -4.76 4.26
C LEU A 226 2.03 -3.84 5.47
N GLY A 227 2.60 -4.18 6.63
CA GLY A 227 2.61 -3.33 7.81
C GLY A 227 3.34 -2.02 7.59
N ALA A 228 4.43 -2.03 6.81
CA ALA A 228 5.21 -0.82 6.50
C ALA A 228 4.50 0.15 5.54
N VAL A 229 3.48 -0.29 4.80
CA VAL A 229 2.68 0.54 3.89
C VAL A 229 1.28 0.87 4.44
N THR A 230 0.90 0.28 5.57
CA THR A 230 -0.39 0.56 6.22
C THR A 230 -0.25 1.77 7.14
N PRO A 231 -1.25 2.68 7.22
CA PRO A 231 -1.21 3.86 8.09
C PRO A 231 -1.36 3.48 9.57
N VAL A 232 -0.27 3.08 10.20
CA VAL A 232 -0.21 2.71 11.61
C VAL A 232 -0.12 3.98 12.47
N PRO A 233 -0.85 4.06 13.61
CA PRO A 233 -0.69 5.17 14.55
C PRO A 233 0.74 5.27 15.12
N ASP A 234 1.20 6.49 15.42
CA ASP A 234 2.56 6.72 15.96
C ASP A 234 2.83 5.99 17.30
N SER A 235 1.78 5.61 18.02
CA SER A 235 1.86 4.84 19.26
C SER A 235 2.18 3.35 19.07
N LEU A 236 2.10 2.84 17.84
CA LEU A 236 2.33 1.42 17.51
C LEU A 236 3.48 1.31 16.50
N SER A 237 4.47 0.46 16.78
CA SER A 237 5.52 0.20 15.79
C SER A 237 5.02 -0.70 14.66
N GLU A 238 5.55 -0.50 13.45
CA GLU A 238 5.24 -1.32 12.29
C GLU A 238 5.57 -2.79 12.54
N TYR A 239 6.63 -3.09 13.28
CA TYR A 239 6.98 -4.47 13.69
C TYR A 239 5.95 -5.09 14.64
N ALA A 240 5.43 -4.31 15.60
CA ALA A 240 4.38 -4.79 16.50
C ALA A 240 3.07 -5.00 15.72
N PHE A 241 2.76 -4.10 14.78
CA PHE A 241 1.62 -4.23 13.89
C PHE A 241 1.72 -5.46 12.98
N ALA A 242 2.88 -5.70 12.36
CA ALA A 242 3.14 -6.92 11.61
C ALA A 242 2.92 -8.19 12.46
N GLY A 243 3.35 -8.14 13.72
CA GLY A 243 3.08 -9.21 14.69
C GLY A 243 1.58 -9.43 14.95
N LEU A 244 0.80 -8.35 15.04
CA LEU A 244 -0.67 -8.44 15.17
C LEU A 244 -1.30 -9.07 13.94
N LEU A 245 -0.89 -8.68 12.74
CA LEU A 245 -1.38 -9.25 11.48
C LEU A 245 -1.09 -10.75 11.39
N ARG A 246 0.12 -11.16 11.69
CA ARG A 246 0.57 -12.55 11.62
C ARG A 246 0.08 -13.41 12.80
N GLY A 247 -0.29 -12.78 13.91
CA GLY A 247 -0.68 -13.48 15.15
C GLY A 247 0.50 -14.01 15.98
N SER A 248 1.73 -13.58 15.67
CA SER A 248 2.96 -13.93 16.39
C SER A 248 3.94 -12.77 16.40
N ARG A 249 4.76 -12.65 17.46
CA ARG A 249 5.74 -11.57 17.59
C ARG A 249 6.71 -11.57 16.40
N THR A 250 6.98 -10.39 15.85
CA THR A 250 8.01 -10.22 14.84
C THR A 250 9.38 -10.49 15.45
N GLU A 251 10.15 -11.39 14.86
CA GLU A 251 11.51 -11.70 15.26
C GLU A 251 12.48 -10.80 14.49
N LEU A 252 13.37 -10.15 15.21
CA LEU A 252 14.39 -9.24 14.69
C LEU A 252 15.77 -9.78 15.02
N VAL A 253 16.76 -9.36 14.26
CA VAL A 253 18.18 -9.55 14.59
C VAL A 253 18.90 -8.21 14.43
N GLN A 254 19.88 -7.96 15.29
CA GLN A 254 20.70 -6.75 15.20
C GLN A 254 21.59 -6.80 13.97
N CYS A 255 21.68 -5.68 13.25
CA CYS A 255 22.64 -5.48 12.18
C CYS A 255 24.09 -5.66 12.68
N ARG A 256 24.98 -5.98 11.77
CA ARG A 256 26.40 -6.18 12.11
C ARG A 256 27.23 -4.90 12.03
N LEU A 257 26.75 -3.87 11.31
CA LEU A 257 27.43 -2.58 11.16
C LEU A 257 26.84 -1.47 12.05
N SER A 258 25.63 -1.68 12.55
CA SER A 258 24.94 -0.67 13.36
C SER A 258 24.08 -1.33 14.44
N ASP A 259 23.45 -0.51 15.27
CA ASP A 259 22.49 -0.94 16.28
C ASP A 259 21.05 -1.05 15.75
N LEU A 260 20.85 -0.90 14.44
CA LEU A 260 19.57 -1.16 13.80
C LEU A 260 19.22 -2.64 13.85
N GLN A 261 17.93 -2.93 13.82
CA GLN A 261 17.38 -4.28 13.89
C GLN A 261 16.53 -4.53 12.64
N VAL A 262 16.76 -5.67 12.00
CA VAL A 262 16.11 -6.08 10.78
C VAL A 262 15.27 -7.34 10.99
N PRO A 263 14.25 -7.63 10.14
CA PRO A 263 13.50 -8.87 10.21
C PRO A 263 14.44 -10.09 10.09
N ALA A 264 14.38 -10.97 11.09
CA ALA A 264 15.24 -12.16 11.18
C ALA A 264 15.03 -13.14 10.01
N SER A 265 13.83 -13.11 9.41
CA SER A 265 13.43 -13.97 8.31
C SER A 265 13.62 -13.35 6.92
N ALA A 266 14.18 -12.14 6.81
CA ALA A 266 14.46 -11.50 5.52
C ALA A 266 15.35 -12.40 4.63
N GLU A 267 15.17 -12.34 3.35
CA GLU A 267 15.98 -13.10 2.40
C GLU A 267 17.38 -12.50 2.25
N ILE A 268 17.45 -11.17 2.10
CA ILE A 268 18.68 -10.38 1.93
C ILE A 268 18.61 -9.14 2.81
N VAL A 269 19.74 -8.75 3.40
CA VAL A 269 19.88 -7.50 4.15
C VAL A 269 21.08 -6.73 3.61
N LEU A 270 20.87 -5.47 3.27
CA LEU A 270 21.91 -4.52 2.91
C LEU A 270 22.17 -3.61 4.11
N GLU A 271 23.41 -3.53 4.56
CA GLU A 271 23.83 -2.66 5.67
C GLU A 271 24.87 -1.66 5.20
N GLY A 272 24.74 -0.41 5.61
CA GLY A 272 25.69 0.63 5.22
C GLY A 272 25.27 2.00 5.70
N PHE A 273 25.72 3.03 4.98
CA PHE A 273 25.61 4.40 5.43
C PHE A 273 25.22 5.35 4.28
N ILE A 274 24.54 6.42 4.66
CA ILE A 274 24.45 7.63 3.82
C ILE A 274 25.51 8.60 4.34
N TYR A 275 26.48 8.91 3.48
CA TYR A 275 27.53 9.86 3.80
C TYR A 275 27.05 11.29 3.62
N PRO A 276 27.56 12.26 4.39
CA PRO A 276 27.21 13.66 4.21
C PRO A 276 27.47 14.12 2.77
N ASP A 277 26.51 14.88 2.22
CA ASP A 277 26.59 15.52 0.90
C ASP A 277 26.73 14.54 -0.30
N ASP A 278 26.66 13.22 -0.08
CA ASP A 278 26.66 12.23 -1.18
C ASP A 278 25.26 12.15 -1.79
N MET A 279 25.03 12.93 -2.84
CA MET A 279 23.79 13.04 -3.58
C MET A 279 23.98 12.60 -5.03
N ALA A 280 22.94 12.04 -5.64
CA ALA A 280 22.96 11.69 -7.05
C ALA A 280 21.59 11.89 -7.71
N PRO A 281 21.54 12.12 -9.03
CA PRO A 281 20.28 12.23 -9.77
C PRO A 281 19.60 10.86 -9.89
N GLU A 282 18.35 10.77 -9.39
CA GLU A 282 17.51 9.58 -9.48
C GLU A 282 16.52 9.72 -10.63
N GLY A 283 16.39 8.65 -11.40
CA GLY A 283 15.43 8.56 -12.48
C GLY A 283 15.95 8.99 -13.85
N PRO A 284 15.07 9.03 -14.88
CA PRO A 284 13.62 8.78 -14.77
C PRO A 284 13.30 7.31 -14.54
N PHE A 285 12.10 7.05 -13.97
CA PHE A 285 11.52 5.71 -13.82
C PHE A 285 10.04 5.73 -14.17
N GLY A 286 9.53 4.66 -14.78
CA GLY A 286 8.10 4.44 -14.93
C GLY A 286 7.43 4.36 -13.55
N ASP A 287 6.35 5.12 -13.35
CA ASP A 287 5.68 5.24 -12.05
C ASP A 287 4.19 4.90 -12.16
N HIS A 288 3.52 4.75 -11.01
CA HIS A 288 2.11 4.34 -10.89
C HIS A 288 1.09 5.28 -11.56
N THR A 289 1.54 6.39 -12.11
CA THR A 289 0.73 7.27 -12.98
C THR A 289 0.69 6.80 -14.43
N GLY A 290 1.56 5.87 -14.81
CA GLY A 290 1.78 5.46 -16.20
C GLY A 290 2.69 6.39 -16.98
N TYR A 291 3.40 7.29 -16.30
CA TYR A 291 4.39 8.22 -16.88
C TYR A 291 5.72 8.07 -16.16
N TYR A 292 6.81 8.45 -16.83
CA TYR A 292 8.12 8.56 -16.19
C TYR A 292 8.16 9.78 -15.28
N ASN A 293 8.77 9.63 -14.08
CA ASN A 293 8.98 10.76 -13.18
C ASN A 293 10.10 11.67 -13.66
N GLU A 294 10.11 12.89 -13.15
CA GLU A 294 11.22 13.82 -13.34
C GLU A 294 12.46 13.37 -12.55
N VAL A 295 13.65 13.71 -13.09
CA VAL A 295 14.94 13.49 -12.41
C VAL A 295 15.09 14.47 -11.26
N ASP A 296 15.45 13.97 -10.08
CA ASP A 296 15.70 14.80 -8.90
C ASP A 296 16.87 14.26 -8.07
N GLN A 297 17.43 15.08 -7.19
CA GLN A 297 18.60 14.76 -6.38
C GLN A 297 18.19 14.07 -5.07
N PHE A 298 18.75 12.89 -4.82
CA PHE A 298 18.51 12.16 -3.59
C PHE A 298 19.81 11.63 -2.97
N PRO A 299 19.82 11.35 -1.65
CA PRO A 299 20.98 10.82 -0.98
C PRO A 299 21.38 9.44 -1.49
N VAL A 300 22.68 9.19 -1.52
CA VAL A 300 23.25 7.90 -1.91
C VAL A 300 23.48 7.03 -0.67
N PHE A 301 22.93 5.85 -0.70
CA PHE A 301 23.18 4.80 0.28
C PHE A 301 24.34 3.92 -0.19
N THR A 302 25.45 3.94 0.54
CA THR A 302 26.61 3.09 0.29
C THR A 302 26.51 1.83 1.11
N VAL A 303 26.36 0.68 0.44
CA VAL A 303 26.30 -0.64 1.05
C VAL A 303 27.73 -1.11 1.39
N GLU A 304 27.96 -1.41 2.65
CA GLU A 304 29.26 -1.89 3.14
C GLU A 304 29.23 -3.37 3.53
N ARG A 305 28.04 -3.95 3.65
CA ARG A 305 27.84 -5.36 3.94
C ARG A 305 26.51 -5.83 3.35
N ILE A 306 26.53 -7.03 2.79
CA ILE A 306 25.33 -7.78 2.47
C ILE A 306 25.30 -9.02 3.35
N THR A 307 24.17 -9.30 3.99
CA THR A 307 23.93 -10.62 4.59
C THR A 307 22.69 -11.24 3.95
N HIS A 308 22.67 -12.56 3.85
CA HIS A 308 21.53 -13.24 3.26
C HIS A 308 21.35 -14.67 3.78
N ARG A 309 20.16 -15.21 3.57
CA ARG A 309 19.87 -16.63 3.79
C ARG A 309 20.66 -17.49 2.78
N LYS A 310 20.82 -18.75 3.07
CA LYS A 310 21.24 -19.70 2.05
C LYS A 310 20.19 -19.74 0.95
N ASP A 311 20.64 -19.72 -0.31
CA ASP A 311 19.78 -19.74 -1.51
C ASP A 311 18.67 -18.66 -1.44
N PRO A 312 19.02 -17.36 -1.40
CA PRO A 312 18.06 -16.28 -1.18
C PRO A 312 17.13 -16.11 -2.38
N ILE A 313 15.91 -15.61 -2.08
CA ILE A 313 14.91 -15.25 -3.09
C ILE A 313 14.84 -13.71 -3.13
N TYR A 314 15.00 -13.12 -4.31
CA TYR A 314 14.78 -11.68 -4.49
C TYR A 314 13.30 -11.38 -4.71
N HIS A 315 12.71 -10.56 -3.85
CA HIS A 315 11.33 -10.10 -3.99
C HIS A 315 11.29 -8.76 -4.72
N SER A 316 10.56 -8.71 -5.82
CA SER A 316 10.47 -7.57 -6.73
C SER A 316 9.01 -7.26 -7.11
N THR A 317 8.81 -6.06 -7.63
CA THR A 317 7.58 -5.64 -8.32
C THR A 317 7.93 -4.61 -9.40
N TYR A 318 6.92 -4.10 -10.07
CA TYR A 318 7.02 -2.97 -10.98
C TYR A 318 5.89 -1.97 -10.68
N THR A 319 6.06 -0.75 -11.10
CA THR A 319 5.02 0.27 -11.12
C THR A 319 4.79 0.75 -12.55
N GLY A 320 3.55 1.09 -12.89
CA GLY A 320 3.21 1.51 -14.23
C GLY A 320 1.77 2.01 -14.33
N ARG A 321 1.24 2.06 -15.54
CA ARG A 321 -0.17 2.40 -15.74
C ARG A 321 -1.06 1.37 -15.05
N PRO A 322 -1.97 1.80 -14.17
CA PRO A 322 -2.84 0.87 -13.42
C PRO A 322 -3.66 -0.09 -14.31
N PRO A 323 -3.96 -1.30 -13.84
CA PRO A 323 -3.58 -1.84 -12.53
C PRO A 323 -2.11 -2.27 -12.47
N ASP A 324 -1.47 -1.96 -11.33
CA ASP A 324 -0.18 -2.48 -10.92
C ASP A 324 -0.29 -2.98 -9.46
N GLU A 325 0.74 -3.61 -8.88
CA GLU A 325 0.64 -4.09 -7.50
C GLU A 325 0.32 -2.98 -6.48
N PRO A 326 0.90 -1.76 -6.55
CA PRO A 326 0.48 -0.66 -5.68
C PRO A 326 -1.00 -0.30 -5.78
N ALA A 327 -1.59 -0.33 -6.97
CA ALA A 327 -3.03 -0.10 -7.14
C ALA A 327 -3.87 -1.23 -6.53
N ILE A 328 -3.45 -2.48 -6.69
CA ILE A 328 -4.11 -3.63 -6.05
C ILE A 328 -4.03 -3.56 -4.53
N LEU A 329 -2.89 -3.16 -3.97
CA LEU A 329 -2.77 -2.86 -2.53
C LEU A 329 -3.78 -1.80 -2.10
N GLY A 330 -3.95 -0.73 -2.87
CA GLY A 330 -4.95 0.32 -2.63
C GLY A 330 -6.36 -0.25 -2.56
N VAL A 331 -6.74 -1.13 -3.50
CA VAL A 331 -8.05 -1.80 -3.52
C VAL A 331 -8.28 -2.63 -2.25
N ALA A 332 -7.31 -3.41 -1.82
CA ALA A 332 -7.42 -4.20 -0.58
C ALA A 332 -7.47 -3.29 0.66
N LEU A 333 -6.64 -2.26 0.72
CA LEU A 333 -6.57 -1.34 1.85
C LEU A 333 -7.78 -0.41 1.96
N ASN A 334 -8.65 -0.29 0.94
CA ASN A 334 -9.94 0.38 1.07
C ASN A 334 -10.72 -0.15 2.28
N GLU A 335 -10.71 -1.48 2.47
CA GLU A 335 -11.40 -2.11 3.60
C GLU A 335 -10.83 -1.68 4.96
N VAL A 336 -9.54 -1.38 5.02
CA VAL A 336 -8.88 -0.85 6.23
C VAL A 336 -9.25 0.62 6.46
N PHE A 337 -9.36 1.42 5.38
CA PHE A 337 -9.67 2.85 5.49
C PHE A 337 -11.11 3.12 5.89
N ILE A 338 -12.08 2.30 5.46
CA ILE A 338 -13.49 2.50 5.73
C ILE A 338 -13.78 2.67 7.23
N PRO A 339 -13.41 1.77 8.14
CA PRO A 339 -13.66 1.96 9.57
C PRO A 339 -12.93 3.16 10.18
N ILE A 340 -11.76 3.51 9.66
CA ILE A 340 -11.00 4.67 10.12
C ILE A 340 -11.73 5.96 9.75
N LEU A 341 -12.26 6.04 8.52
CA LEU A 341 -13.07 7.17 8.07
C LEU A 341 -14.40 7.25 8.83
N GLN A 342 -15.08 6.12 9.01
CA GLN A 342 -16.37 6.04 9.72
C GLN A 342 -16.28 6.49 11.18
N LYS A 343 -15.10 6.41 11.79
CA LYS A 343 -14.88 6.91 13.16
C LYS A 343 -15.09 8.42 13.26
N GLN A 344 -14.74 9.19 12.23
CA GLN A 344 -14.89 10.63 12.13
C GLN A 344 -16.13 11.07 11.34
N PHE A 345 -16.52 10.26 10.37
CA PHE A 345 -17.63 10.52 9.44
C PHE A 345 -18.55 9.30 9.43
N PRO A 346 -19.37 9.11 10.48
CA PRO A 346 -20.23 7.92 10.64
C PRO A 346 -21.29 7.79 9.54
N GLU A 347 -21.55 8.87 8.81
CA GLU A 347 -22.42 8.89 7.64
C GLU A 347 -21.87 8.15 6.43
N ILE A 348 -20.55 7.93 6.34
CA ILE A 348 -19.92 7.19 5.25
C ILE A 348 -20.30 5.71 5.36
N VAL A 349 -20.84 5.16 4.25
CA VAL A 349 -21.22 3.73 4.14
C VAL A 349 -20.12 2.93 3.48
N ASP A 350 -19.62 3.41 2.35
CA ASP A 350 -18.48 2.81 1.64
C ASP A 350 -17.53 3.88 1.12
N PHE A 351 -16.27 3.47 0.91
CA PHE A 351 -15.21 4.32 0.41
C PHE A 351 -14.33 3.49 -0.52
N TYR A 352 -14.18 3.95 -1.75
CA TYR A 352 -13.46 3.22 -2.79
C TYR A 352 -12.44 4.08 -3.52
N LEU A 353 -11.23 3.59 -3.57
CA LEU A 353 -10.14 4.13 -4.40
C LEU A 353 -9.97 3.19 -5.59
N PRO A 354 -10.50 3.51 -6.76
CA PRO A 354 -10.37 2.66 -7.93
C PRO A 354 -8.92 2.61 -8.43
N PRO A 355 -8.45 1.47 -8.95
CA PRO A 355 -7.10 1.35 -9.50
C PRO A 355 -6.78 2.43 -10.53
N GLU A 356 -7.75 2.76 -11.39
CA GLU A 356 -7.65 3.77 -12.44
C GLU A 356 -7.40 5.19 -11.89
N GLY A 357 -7.71 5.40 -10.61
CA GLY A 357 -7.42 6.62 -9.88
C GLY A 357 -5.97 6.76 -9.44
N CYS A 358 -5.06 5.92 -9.90
CA CYS A 358 -3.63 5.96 -9.59
C CYS A 358 -3.37 6.09 -8.08
N SER A 359 -3.72 5.06 -7.33
CA SER A 359 -3.71 4.99 -5.86
C SER A 359 -4.86 5.79 -5.22
N TYR A 360 -4.65 7.01 -4.77
CA TYR A 360 -5.61 7.82 -3.99
C TYR A 360 -6.06 9.12 -4.69
N ARG A 361 -5.79 9.29 -6.00
CA ARG A 361 -6.15 10.55 -6.70
C ARG A 361 -7.62 10.68 -7.00
N LEU A 362 -8.35 9.58 -7.04
CA LEU A 362 -9.80 9.54 -7.18
C LEU A 362 -10.39 8.72 -6.03
N ALA A 363 -11.40 9.26 -5.37
CA ALA A 363 -12.18 8.55 -4.35
C ALA A 363 -13.67 8.60 -4.71
N VAL A 364 -14.36 7.48 -4.59
CA VAL A 364 -15.82 7.38 -4.62
C VAL A 364 -16.30 7.10 -3.20
N VAL A 365 -17.25 7.88 -2.71
CA VAL A 365 -17.78 7.79 -1.35
C VAL A 365 -19.29 7.64 -1.39
N THR A 366 -19.82 6.58 -0.78
CA THR A 366 -21.26 6.48 -0.55
C THR A 366 -21.59 6.86 0.87
N MET A 367 -22.70 7.59 1.07
CA MET A 367 -23.06 8.12 2.38
C MET A 367 -24.55 8.11 2.64
N LYS A 368 -24.92 8.09 3.91
CA LYS A 368 -26.29 8.41 4.39
C LYS A 368 -26.40 9.90 4.62
N LYS A 369 -26.91 10.61 3.62
CA LYS A 369 -27.13 12.06 3.69
C LYS A 369 -28.18 12.38 4.76
N GLN A 370 -27.96 13.44 5.55
CA GLN A 370 -28.82 13.80 6.67
C GLN A 370 -29.34 15.24 6.61
N TYR A 371 -28.71 16.10 5.81
CA TYR A 371 -29.08 17.51 5.65
C TYR A 371 -28.53 18.07 4.34
N PRO A 372 -29.06 19.20 3.85
CA PRO A 372 -28.55 19.89 2.67
C PRO A 372 -27.08 20.28 2.83
N GLY A 373 -26.28 20.07 1.78
CA GLY A 373 -24.82 20.38 1.78
C GLY A 373 -23.94 19.35 2.50
N HIS A 374 -24.51 18.25 3.00
CA HIS A 374 -23.74 17.23 3.74
C HIS A 374 -22.65 16.57 2.89
N ALA A 375 -22.88 16.37 1.59
CA ALA A 375 -21.88 15.84 0.67
C ALA A 375 -20.61 16.70 0.63
N LYS A 376 -20.74 18.02 0.65
CA LYS A 376 -19.59 18.94 0.68
C LYS A 376 -18.75 18.81 1.95
N ARG A 377 -19.38 18.58 3.11
CA ARG A 377 -18.67 18.27 4.36
C ARG A 377 -17.83 17.01 4.22
N VAL A 378 -18.39 15.96 3.62
CA VAL A 378 -17.67 14.69 3.40
C VAL A 378 -16.48 14.91 2.44
N MET A 379 -16.64 15.66 1.36
CA MET A 379 -15.52 16.01 0.46
C MET A 379 -14.37 16.68 1.21
N MET A 380 -14.67 17.73 2.01
CA MET A 380 -13.68 18.43 2.84
C MET A 380 -13.04 17.47 3.87
N GLY A 381 -13.84 16.57 4.45
CA GLY A 381 -13.39 15.57 5.38
C GLY A 381 -12.38 14.61 4.74
N VAL A 382 -12.66 14.07 3.56
CA VAL A 382 -11.74 13.19 2.83
C VAL A 382 -10.41 13.90 2.56
N TRP A 383 -10.44 15.13 2.07
CA TRP A 383 -9.22 15.88 1.74
C TRP A 383 -8.34 16.25 2.93
N SER A 384 -8.89 16.28 4.15
CA SER A 384 -8.17 16.77 5.34
C SER A 384 -7.87 15.73 6.40
N PHE A 385 -8.56 14.59 6.41
CA PHE A 385 -8.51 13.67 7.55
C PHE A 385 -7.28 12.76 7.59
N LEU A 386 -6.96 12.08 6.48
CA LEU A 386 -5.78 11.23 6.39
C LEU A 386 -4.73 11.89 5.49
N ARG A 387 -3.47 11.84 5.93
CA ARG A 387 -2.36 12.53 5.26
C ARG A 387 -2.24 12.20 3.77
N GLN A 388 -2.45 10.93 3.38
CA GLN A 388 -2.38 10.52 1.99
C GLN A 388 -3.51 11.09 1.14
N PHE A 389 -4.68 11.37 1.72
CA PHE A 389 -5.85 11.90 0.99
C PHE A 389 -5.76 13.41 0.73
N MET A 390 -4.77 14.10 1.32
CA MET A 390 -4.51 15.49 0.91
C MET A 390 -4.12 15.58 -0.58
N TYR A 391 -3.68 14.47 -1.19
CA TYR A 391 -3.35 14.36 -2.62
C TYR A 391 -4.52 13.86 -3.48
N THR A 392 -5.67 13.53 -2.89
CA THR A 392 -6.86 13.14 -3.64
C THR A 392 -7.35 14.31 -4.48
N LYS A 393 -7.41 14.10 -5.79
CA LYS A 393 -7.74 15.13 -6.78
C LYS A 393 -9.24 15.22 -6.99
N PHE A 394 -9.88 14.06 -7.14
CA PHE A 394 -11.30 13.94 -7.39
C PHE A 394 -12.00 13.20 -6.27
N VAL A 395 -13.13 13.73 -5.78
CA VAL A 395 -14.00 13.06 -4.81
C VAL A 395 -15.42 13.05 -5.38
N ILE A 396 -15.96 11.87 -5.65
CA ILE A 396 -17.35 11.67 -6.05
C ILE A 396 -18.11 11.21 -4.81
N VAL A 397 -19.17 11.91 -4.44
CA VAL A 397 -20.03 11.53 -3.30
C VAL A 397 -21.42 11.16 -3.82
N THR A 398 -21.89 9.97 -3.44
CA THR A 398 -23.21 9.44 -3.79
C THR A 398 -23.99 9.03 -2.54
N ASP A 399 -25.28 8.73 -2.69
CA ASP A 399 -26.06 8.10 -1.63
C ASP A 399 -25.74 6.59 -1.50
N ASP A 400 -26.22 5.96 -0.43
CA ASP A 400 -25.96 4.56 -0.10
C ASP A 400 -26.75 3.53 -0.93
N ASP A 401 -27.57 4.00 -1.86
CA ASP A 401 -28.21 3.17 -2.89
C ASP A 401 -27.34 2.94 -4.14
N VAL A 402 -26.15 3.55 -4.18
CA VAL A 402 -25.16 3.42 -5.28
C VAL A 402 -24.01 2.54 -4.82
N ASN A 403 -23.63 1.56 -5.65
CA ASN A 403 -22.44 0.77 -5.41
C ASN A 403 -21.17 1.56 -5.83
N ALA A 404 -20.40 2.02 -4.85
CA ALA A 404 -19.15 2.79 -5.10
C ALA A 404 -18.12 2.02 -5.96
N ARG A 405 -18.24 0.69 -6.04
CA ARG A 405 -17.29 -0.19 -6.74
C ARG A 405 -17.74 -0.55 -8.15
N ASP A 406 -18.97 -0.19 -8.52
CA ASP A 406 -19.51 -0.34 -9.88
C ASP A 406 -19.54 1.01 -10.61
N TRP A 407 -18.62 1.19 -11.56
CA TRP A 407 -18.56 2.41 -12.38
C TRP A 407 -19.82 2.68 -13.16
N LYS A 408 -20.60 1.66 -13.55
CA LYS A 408 -21.87 1.85 -14.25
C LYS A 408 -22.87 2.53 -13.35
N ASP A 409 -22.93 2.12 -12.08
CA ASP A 409 -23.81 2.69 -11.08
C ASP A 409 -23.37 4.10 -10.67
N VAL A 410 -22.06 4.31 -10.46
CA VAL A 410 -21.49 5.63 -10.17
C VAL A 410 -21.75 6.63 -11.30
N ILE A 411 -21.51 6.23 -12.56
CA ILE A 411 -21.75 7.09 -13.74
C ILE A 411 -23.25 7.40 -13.85
N TRP A 412 -24.13 6.41 -13.63
CA TRP A 412 -25.56 6.64 -13.61
C TRP A 412 -25.94 7.71 -12.57
N ALA A 413 -25.44 7.61 -11.33
CA ALA A 413 -25.71 8.60 -10.31
C ALA A 413 -25.19 10.00 -10.70
N MET A 414 -23.98 10.10 -11.24
CA MET A 414 -23.42 11.37 -11.72
C MET A 414 -24.27 12.01 -12.82
N THR A 415 -24.75 11.20 -13.76
CA THR A 415 -25.50 11.73 -14.92
C THR A 415 -26.95 12.06 -14.61
N THR A 416 -27.52 11.46 -13.56
CA THR A 416 -28.95 11.65 -13.21
C THR A 416 -29.18 12.58 -12.03
N ARG A 417 -28.20 12.75 -11.14
CA ARG A 417 -28.35 13.50 -9.88
C ARG A 417 -27.56 14.80 -9.82
N MET A 418 -26.63 14.99 -10.76
CA MET A 418 -25.67 16.08 -10.70
C MET A 418 -25.96 17.13 -11.77
N ASP A 419 -26.07 18.39 -11.38
CA ASP A 419 -25.89 19.54 -12.25
C ASP A 419 -24.45 20.06 -12.10
N PRO A 420 -23.64 20.11 -13.19
CA PRO A 420 -22.22 20.43 -13.06
C PRO A 420 -21.92 21.77 -12.38
N ALA A 421 -22.74 22.79 -12.61
CA ALA A 421 -22.51 24.12 -12.02
C ALA A 421 -22.87 24.18 -10.53
N ARG A 422 -23.99 23.55 -10.15
CA ARG A 422 -24.46 23.55 -8.75
C ARG A 422 -23.64 22.59 -7.88
N ASP A 423 -23.29 21.41 -8.41
CA ASP A 423 -22.85 20.26 -7.62
C ASP A 423 -21.34 20.01 -7.67
N THR A 424 -20.60 20.84 -8.41
CA THR A 424 -19.14 20.80 -8.41
C THR A 424 -18.56 21.76 -7.36
N THR A 425 -17.62 21.26 -6.58
CA THR A 425 -16.83 22.07 -5.63
C THR A 425 -15.38 22.08 -6.11
N MET A 426 -14.87 23.26 -6.49
CA MET A 426 -13.48 23.45 -6.86
C MET A 426 -12.70 24.05 -5.69
N VAL A 427 -11.50 23.52 -5.43
CA VAL A 427 -10.55 24.07 -4.47
C VAL A 427 -9.21 24.23 -5.18
N GLU A 428 -8.82 25.48 -5.38
CA GLU A 428 -7.59 25.84 -6.11
C GLU A 428 -6.39 25.99 -5.17
N SER A 429 -5.18 25.92 -5.72
CA SER A 429 -3.92 26.18 -5.03
C SER A 429 -3.72 25.32 -3.79
N THR A 430 -4.01 24.00 -3.92
CA THR A 430 -3.86 23.01 -2.84
C THR A 430 -2.72 22.05 -3.10
N PRO A 431 -2.19 21.37 -2.08
CA PRO A 431 -1.22 20.31 -2.27
C PRO A 431 -1.74 19.20 -3.20
N ILE A 432 -0.93 18.82 -4.17
CA ILE A 432 -1.16 17.70 -5.07
C ILE A 432 0.12 16.85 -5.12
N ASP A 433 0.00 15.60 -5.56
CA ASP A 433 1.16 14.76 -5.75
C ASP A 433 2.08 15.34 -6.84
N TYR A 434 3.37 15.42 -6.56
CA TYR A 434 4.39 15.93 -7.50
C TYR A 434 4.51 15.06 -8.78
N LEU A 435 4.02 13.80 -8.74
CA LEU A 435 3.90 12.93 -9.91
C LEU A 435 2.68 13.25 -10.79
N ASP A 436 1.89 14.25 -10.45
CA ASP A 436 0.75 14.69 -11.25
C ASP A 436 1.17 15.73 -12.28
N PHE A 437 1.56 15.28 -13.47
CA PHE A 437 1.92 16.16 -14.59
C PHE A 437 0.76 17.02 -15.12
N ALA A 438 -0.48 16.73 -14.75
CA ALA A 438 -1.62 17.56 -15.10
C ALA A 438 -1.78 18.78 -14.17
N SER A 439 -1.04 18.85 -13.09
CA SER A 439 -1.01 20.05 -12.24
C SER A 439 -0.23 21.19 -12.90
N PRO A 440 -0.66 22.46 -12.73
CA PRO A 440 0.02 23.59 -13.37
C PRO A 440 1.42 23.85 -12.79
N VAL A 441 1.65 23.45 -11.55
CA VAL A 441 2.93 23.55 -10.85
C VAL A 441 3.17 22.26 -10.08
N SER A 442 4.42 21.78 -10.05
CA SER A 442 4.78 20.57 -9.30
C SER A 442 4.40 20.72 -7.83
N GLY A 443 3.65 19.76 -7.30
CA GLY A 443 3.18 19.75 -5.92
C GLY A 443 2.03 20.72 -5.59
N LEU A 444 1.57 21.53 -6.53
CA LEU A 444 0.48 22.50 -6.32
C LEU A 444 -0.53 22.42 -7.46
N GLY A 445 -1.77 22.14 -7.16
CA GLY A 445 -2.84 21.99 -8.16
C GLY A 445 -4.21 22.30 -7.58
N SER A 446 -5.23 21.69 -8.18
CA SER A 446 -6.63 21.88 -7.79
C SER A 446 -7.30 20.57 -7.45
N LYS A 447 -8.41 20.66 -6.73
CA LYS A 447 -9.28 19.54 -6.36
C LYS A 447 -10.69 19.78 -6.88
N MET A 448 -11.37 18.70 -7.26
CA MET A 448 -12.77 18.74 -7.65
C MET A 448 -13.57 17.73 -6.82
N GLY A 449 -14.59 18.23 -6.14
CA GLY A 449 -15.61 17.40 -5.51
C GLY A 449 -16.88 17.41 -6.34
N MET A 450 -17.51 16.27 -6.49
CA MET A 450 -18.73 16.06 -7.29
C MET A 450 -19.83 15.49 -6.39
N ASP A 451 -20.90 16.23 -6.19
CA ASP A 451 -22.05 15.85 -5.39
C ASP A 451 -23.10 15.16 -6.26
N ALA A 452 -22.99 13.84 -6.39
CA ALA A 452 -23.93 12.98 -7.08
C ALA A 452 -24.97 12.34 -6.14
N THR A 453 -25.30 13.01 -5.03
CA THR A 453 -26.38 12.59 -4.12
C THR A 453 -27.73 13.10 -4.60
N ASN A 454 -28.82 12.45 -4.15
CA ASN A 454 -30.17 13.01 -4.31
C ASN A 454 -30.26 14.40 -3.65
N LYS A 455 -30.98 15.34 -4.28
CA LYS A 455 -31.08 16.70 -3.77
C LYS A 455 -32.25 16.85 -2.81
N TRP A 456 -32.00 17.53 -1.72
CA TRP A 456 -32.96 17.84 -0.69
C TRP A 456 -33.56 19.25 -0.88
N PRO A 457 -34.69 19.56 -0.25
CA PRO A 457 -35.22 20.93 -0.24
C PRO A 457 -34.16 21.94 0.21
N GLY A 458 -33.97 22.98 -0.57
CA GLY A 458 -32.92 24.00 -0.38
C GLY A 458 -31.62 23.75 -1.19
N GLU A 459 -31.47 22.60 -1.80
CA GLU A 459 -30.37 22.32 -2.75
C GLU A 459 -30.81 22.48 -4.21
N THR A 460 -32.12 22.43 -4.45
CA THR A 460 -32.76 22.65 -5.76
C THR A 460 -34.16 23.24 -5.57
N ASP A 461 -34.62 24.03 -6.52
CA ASP A 461 -35.99 24.56 -6.58
C ASP A 461 -37.00 23.60 -7.19
N ARG A 462 -36.51 22.46 -7.74
CA ARG A 462 -37.36 21.43 -8.33
C ARG A 462 -37.74 20.36 -7.33
N GLU A 463 -38.96 19.84 -7.47
CA GLU A 463 -39.34 18.60 -6.82
C GLU A 463 -38.41 17.49 -7.34
N TRP A 464 -37.80 16.73 -6.41
CA TRP A 464 -36.84 15.68 -6.75
C TRP A 464 -37.56 14.43 -7.26
N GLY A 465 -36.99 13.79 -8.28
CA GLY A 465 -37.57 12.59 -8.88
C GLY A 465 -37.63 11.40 -7.90
N THR A 466 -38.63 10.56 -8.07
CA THR A 466 -38.75 9.30 -7.30
C THR A 466 -38.02 8.20 -8.03
N PRO A 467 -37.08 7.48 -7.40
CA PRO A 467 -36.41 6.34 -8.03
C PRO A 467 -37.40 5.22 -8.38
N ILE A 468 -37.19 4.59 -9.52
CA ILE A 468 -37.98 3.43 -9.94
C ILE A 468 -37.39 2.20 -9.26
N THR A 469 -38.13 1.59 -8.35
CA THR A 469 -37.74 0.37 -7.64
C THR A 469 -38.86 -0.65 -7.67
N MET A 470 -38.52 -1.92 -7.81
CA MET A 470 -39.46 -3.02 -7.67
C MET A 470 -39.80 -3.25 -6.18
N THR A 471 -41.05 -3.63 -5.88
CA THR A 471 -41.42 -3.95 -4.49
C THR A 471 -40.72 -5.23 -3.99
N ASP A 472 -40.52 -5.32 -2.68
CA ASP A 472 -39.80 -6.44 -2.09
C ASP A 472 -40.56 -7.76 -2.26
N GLU A 473 -41.91 -7.73 -2.26
CA GLU A 473 -42.76 -8.92 -2.49
C GLU A 473 -42.53 -9.45 -3.92
N VAL A 474 -42.38 -8.57 -4.91
CA VAL A 474 -42.14 -9.01 -6.30
C VAL A 474 -40.72 -9.53 -6.45
N LYS A 475 -39.72 -8.88 -5.82
CA LYS A 475 -38.35 -9.38 -5.82
C LYS A 475 -38.27 -10.79 -5.24
N GLN A 476 -38.82 -10.98 -4.02
CA GLN A 476 -38.84 -12.27 -3.38
C GLN A 476 -39.55 -13.35 -4.23
N ARG A 477 -40.68 -12.99 -4.85
CA ARG A 477 -41.38 -13.90 -5.72
C ARG A 477 -40.57 -14.28 -6.96
N VAL A 478 -39.81 -13.35 -7.52
CA VAL A 478 -38.94 -13.61 -8.68
C VAL A 478 -37.75 -14.45 -8.26
N ASP A 479 -37.15 -14.22 -7.09
CA ASP A 479 -36.06 -15.05 -6.53
C ASP A 479 -36.48 -16.51 -6.38
N GLU A 480 -37.70 -16.78 -5.87
CA GLU A 480 -38.27 -18.11 -5.77
C GLU A 480 -38.50 -18.81 -7.12
N LEU A 481 -38.71 -18.03 -8.18
CA LEU A 481 -38.96 -18.55 -9.53
C LEU A 481 -37.68 -18.70 -10.36
N TRP A 482 -36.56 -18.00 -9.96
CA TRP A 482 -35.42 -17.78 -10.82
C TRP A 482 -34.83 -19.06 -11.42
N ASP A 483 -34.57 -20.06 -10.57
CA ASP A 483 -34.03 -21.34 -11.01
C ASP A 483 -34.96 -22.08 -12.00
N SER A 484 -36.28 -21.93 -11.83
CA SER A 484 -37.28 -22.57 -12.69
C SER A 484 -37.44 -21.92 -14.06
N LEU A 485 -36.94 -20.66 -14.22
CA LEU A 485 -37.00 -19.93 -15.49
C LEU A 485 -35.96 -20.43 -16.51
N GLY A 486 -34.95 -21.18 -16.06
CA GLY A 486 -33.90 -21.72 -16.93
C GLY A 486 -33.08 -20.64 -17.64
N ILE A 487 -33.00 -19.44 -17.05
CA ILE A 487 -32.20 -18.32 -17.59
C ILE A 487 -30.77 -18.51 -17.14
N GLU A 488 -29.90 -18.87 -18.08
CA GLU A 488 -28.46 -18.88 -17.83
C GLU A 488 -27.97 -17.43 -17.71
N THR A 489 -27.55 -17.04 -16.52
CA THR A 489 -26.82 -15.79 -16.33
C THR A 489 -25.36 -16.03 -16.69
N SER A 490 -24.80 -15.23 -17.61
CA SER A 490 -23.36 -15.26 -17.89
C SER A 490 -22.58 -14.98 -16.62
N PRO A 491 -21.51 -15.74 -16.33
CA PRO A 491 -20.67 -15.51 -15.14
C PRO A 491 -19.97 -14.15 -15.11
N ASP A 492 -20.06 -13.37 -16.18
CA ASP A 492 -19.47 -12.04 -16.33
C ASP A 492 -20.40 -10.86 -15.95
N ARG A 493 -21.53 -11.12 -15.29
CA ARG A 493 -22.29 -10.02 -14.66
C ARG A 493 -21.83 -9.89 -13.21
N PRO A 494 -21.09 -8.83 -12.86
CA PRO A 494 -20.91 -8.48 -11.45
C PRO A 494 -22.29 -8.14 -10.87
N ASP A 495 -22.58 -8.68 -9.71
CA ASP A 495 -23.75 -8.37 -8.87
C ASP A 495 -23.75 -6.88 -8.48
#